data_eac22add486d97073632bc23f21043a4
#
_entry.id   eac22add486d97073632bc23f21043a4
#
_cell.length_a   1.000
_cell.length_b   1.000
_cell.length_c   1.000
_cell.angle_alpha   90.00
_cell.angle_beta   90.00
_cell.angle_gamma   90.00
#
_symmetry.space_group_name_H-M   'P 1'
#
loop_
_entity.id
_entity.type
_entity.pdbx_description
1 polymer ?
#
loop_
_entity_poly.entity_id
_entity_poly.type
_entity_poly.pdbx_seq_one_letter_code
_entity_poly.pdbx_strand_id
1 'polypeptide(L)'
;MRILVLGIGGIGGFFGGYLQESGADITFLVRPKRKEILLKNGLNVISPLGNLKLKPNLVLSNELKPVYDIILISCKTYDLDQAILDLELAKGKGVVIPFLNGLTHLKKLDKEFGSKKVMGGVAHISSTINNQGTIEHFSEFKKLTFGNRAKTQNQILEPFLAECKKTKFDVTLSEDINLDLWKKWIFISAVAGATTLFGCSLGEIVKHNFGKKIICDLYNEGRSIAKLCGFKFEDSEVKTVLNNITAPGSPIKASMQRDVEKKSRTEHEEIFGHLIAKAQENNFDCPILTACYLRMKVYEEKFK
;
A
#
# COMPACT_ATOMS: atom_id res chain seq x y z
N MET A 1 10.03 16.45 -15.06
CA MET A 1 8.85 15.58 -14.82
C MET A 1 8.13 16.09 -13.59
N ARG A 2 6.85 16.42 -13.71
CA ARG A 2 6.01 16.91 -12.60
C ARG A 2 5.24 15.76 -11.98
N ILE A 3 5.36 15.58 -10.67
CA ILE A 3 4.74 14.47 -9.95
C ILE A 3 3.78 15.02 -8.91
N LEU A 4 2.52 14.59 -8.98
CA LEU A 4 1.51 14.85 -7.96
C LEU A 4 1.43 13.66 -7.01
N VAL A 5 1.47 13.92 -5.70
CA VAL A 5 1.29 12.90 -4.67
C VAL A 5 -0.01 13.17 -3.93
N LEU A 6 -0.98 12.29 -4.07
CA LEU A 6 -2.22 12.29 -3.29
C LEU A 6 -2.07 11.34 -2.11
N GLY A 7 -2.34 11.85 -0.90
CA GLY A 7 -2.22 11.08 0.33
C GLY A 7 -0.87 11.24 1.02
N ILE A 8 -0.69 12.33 1.74
CA ILE A 8 0.54 12.63 2.50
C ILE A 8 0.53 11.89 3.86
N GLY A 9 0.30 10.59 3.79
CA GLY A 9 0.36 9.63 4.90
C GLY A 9 1.70 8.90 4.98
N GLY A 10 1.71 7.72 5.62
CA GLY A 10 2.93 6.90 5.77
C GLY A 10 3.61 6.55 4.45
N ILE A 11 2.86 6.23 3.39
CA ILE A 11 3.40 5.87 2.08
C ILE A 11 3.76 7.14 1.29
N GLY A 12 2.76 7.93 0.90
CA GLY A 12 2.98 9.06 0.00
C GLY A 12 3.83 10.16 0.59
N GLY A 13 3.74 10.42 1.88
CA GLY A 13 4.60 11.39 2.54
C GLY A 13 6.04 10.90 2.68
N PHE A 14 6.28 9.61 2.91
CA PHE A 14 7.62 9.04 2.93
C PHE A 14 8.26 9.08 1.53
N PHE A 15 7.69 8.39 0.56
CA PHE A 15 8.30 8.29 -0.76
C PHE A 15 8.32 9.64 -1.50
N GLY A 16 7.22 10.41 -1.43
CA GLY A 16 7.15 11.75 -2.02
C GLY A 16 8.12 12.73 -1.35
N GLY A 17 8.32 12.63 -0.03
CA GLY A 17 9.30 13.43 0.71
C GLY A 17 10.73 13.16 0.25
N TYR A 18 11.15 11.89 0.16
CA TYR A 18 12.48 11.54 -0.33
C TYR A 18 12.69 11.88 -1.82
N LEU A 19 11.64 11.79 -2.65
CA LEU A 19 11.70 12.27 -4.04
C LEU A 19 11.91 13.80 -4.08
N GLN A 20 11.20 14.56 -3.27
CA GLN A 20 11.40 16.02 -3.20
C GLN A 20 12.79 16.37 -2.64
N GLU A 21 13.29 15.64 -1.62
CA GLU A 21 14.66 15.80 -1.10
C GLU A 21 15.71 15.60 -2.19
N SER A 22 15.50 14.65 -3.09
CA SER A 22 16.41 14.35 -4.20
C SER A 22 16.32 15.33 -5.38
N GLY A 23 15.47 16.36 -5.29
CA GLY A 23 15.30 17.40 -6.30
C GLY A 23 14.21 17.15 -7.34
N ALA A 24 13.38 16.11 -7.18
CA ALA A 24 12.24 15.87 -8.06
C ALA A 24 11.15 16.95 -7.88
N ASP A 25 10.48 17.31 -8.97
CA ASP A 25 9.37 18.29 -8.97
C ASP A 25 8.09 17.65 -8.41
N ILE A 26 7.99 17.67 -7.08
CA ILE A 26 6.89 17.05 -6.32
C ILE A 26 5.91 18.13 -5.85
N THR A 27 4.62 17.88 -6.10
CA THR A 27 3.50 18.63 -5.51
C THR A 27 2.62 17.66 -4.72
N PHE A 28 2.23 18.04 -3.50
CA PHE A 28 1.37 17.23 -2.65
C PHE A 28 -0.06 17.78 -2.65
N LEU A 29 -1.01 16.95 -3.09
CA LEU A 29 -2.43 17.24 -2.95
C LEU A 29 -2.88 16.95 -1.51
N VAL A 30 -3.39 17.96 -0.84
CA VAL A 30 -3.79 17.90 0.57
C VAL A 30 -5.17 18.51 0.80
N ARG A 31 -5.85 18.06 1.86
CA ARG A 31 -7.06 18.69 2.39
C ARG A 31 -6.69 19.97 3.18
N PRO A 32 -7.58 20.98 3.30
CA PRO A 32 -7.28 22.27 3.93
C PRO A 32 -6.64 22.16 5.33
N LYS A 33 -7.22 21.38 6.21
CA LYS A 33 -6.70 21.17 7.58
C LYS A 33 -5.28 20.59 7.59
N ARG A 34 -4.96 19.69 6.64
CA ARG A 34 -3.61 19.11 6.52
C ARG A 34 -2.63 20.13 5.93
N LYS A 35 -3.07 21.00 5.00
CA LYS A 35 -2.29 22.11 4.44
C LYS A 35 -1.78 23.03 5.54
N GLU A 36 -2.65 23.45 6.47
CA GLU A 36 -2.30 24.31 7.60
C GLU A 36 -1.19 23.68 8.48
N ILE A 37 -1.34 22.41 8.84
CA ILE A 37 -0.34 21.69 9.65
C ILE A 37 1.02 21.65 8.95
N LEU A 38 1.03 21.33 7.65
CA LEU A 38 2.25 21.20 6.88
C LEU A 38 2.91 22.55 6.58
N LEU A 39 2.16 23.62 6.41
CA LEU A 39 2.70 24.98 6.29
C LEU A 39 3.39 25.43 7.59
N LYS A 40 2.81 25.07 8.74
CA LYS A 40 3.37 25.43 10.05
C LYS A 40 4.59 24.58 10.41
N ASN A 41 4.52 23.25 10.24
CA ASN A 41 5.49 22.31 10.80
C ASN A 41 6.46 21.77 9.75
N GLY A 42 6.16 21.91 8.45
CA GLY A 42 6.84 21.21 7.36
C GLY A 42 6.42 19.73 7.27
N LEU A 43 6.99 19.01 6.33
CA LEU A 43 6.93 17.56 6.23
C LEU A 43 8.10 16.97 7.00
N ASN A 44 7.80 16.20 8.05
CA ASN A 44 8.81 15.58 8.91
C ASN A 44 8.68 14.05 8.77
N VAL A 45 9.82 13.38 8.57
CA VAL A 45 9.95 11.92 8.55
C VAL A 45 11.03 11.52 9.55
N ILE A 46 10.70 10.61 10.45
CA ILE A 46 11.67 9.93 11.32
C ILE A 46 11.89 8.54 10.74
N SER A 47 13.14 8.21 10.43
CA SER A 47 13.47 6.98 9.72
C SER A 47 14.85 6.45 10.11
N PRO A 48 15.07 5.13 10.13
CA PRO A 48 16.40 4.54 10.22
C PRO A 48 17.37 5.00 9.12
N LEU A 49 16.84 5.53 7.99
CA LEU A 49 17.63 6.10 6.89
C LEU A 49 18.14 7.53 7.15
N GLY A 50 17.84 8.08 8.31
CA GLY A 50 18.02 9.48 8.67
C GLY A 50 16.69 10.24 8.63
N ASN A 51 16.59 11.26 9.47
CA ASN A 51 15.42 12.11 9.56
C ASN A 51 15.36 13.07 8.36
N LEU A 52 14.14 13.31 7.88
CA LEU A 52 13.87 14.27 6.82
C LEU A 52 12.99 15.40 7.37
N LYS A 53 13.35 16.65 7.06
CA LYS A 53 12.54 17.83 7.31
C LYS A 53 12.60 18.74 6.10
N LEU A 54 11.45 18.99 5.47
CA LEU A 54 11.37 19.85 4.29
C LEU A 54 10.07 20.66 4.26
N LYS A 55 10.07 21.73 3.45
CA LYS A 55 8.87 22.50 3.11
C LYS A 55 8.25 21.86 1.85
N PRO A 56 7.09 21.20 1.96
CA PRO A 56 6.46 20.57 0.82
C PRO A 56 5.76 21.61 -0.07
N ASN A 57 5.76 21.39 -1.40
CA ASN A 57 4.87 22.13 -2.31
C ASN A 57 3.47 21.57 -2.16
N LEU A 58 2.51 22.40 -1.75
CA LEU A 58 1.16 21.98 -1.40
C LEU A 58 0.13 22.60 -2.34
N VAL A 59 -0.87 21.79 -2.72
CA VAL A 59 -2.00 22.22 -3.53
C VAL A 59 -3.32 21.68 -2.96
N LEU A 60 -4.41 22.44 -3.08
CA LEU A 60 -5.77 21.97 -2.81
C LEU A 60 -6.41 21.46 -4.12
N SER A 61 -7.49 20.68 -4.01
CA SER A 61 -8.16 20.09 -5.18
C SER A 61 -8.66 21.13 -6.18
N ASN A 62 -9.16 22.27 -5.72
CA ASN A 62 -9.63 23.37 -6.55
C ASN A 62 -8.50 24.21 -7.19
N GLU A 63 -7.24 24.01 -6.78
CA GLU A 63 -6.05 24.66 -7.31
C GLU A 63 -5.32 23.81 -8.37
N LEU A 64 -5.75 22.54 -8.56
CA LEU A 64 -5.12 21.60 -9.48
C LEU A 64 -5.22 22.05 -10.95
N LYS A 65 -4.23 21.62 -11.73
CA LYS A 65 -4.17 21.80 -13.18
C LYS A 65 -3.75 20.48 -13.84
N PRO A 66 -4.10 20.24 -15.13
CA PRO A 66 -3.77 18.99 -15.83
C PRO A 66 -2.33 19.00 -16.38
N VAL A 67 -1.35 19.27 -15.49
CA VAL A 67 0.07 19.52 -15.86
C VAL A 67 1.01 18.42 -15.34
N TYR A 68 0.51 17.44 -14.62
CA TYR A 68 1.31 16.39 -14.00
C TYR A 68 1.56 15.24 -14.97
N ASP A 69 2.80 14.78 -15.02
CA ASP A 69 3.22 13.62 -15.81
C ASP A 69 2.89 12.31 -15.08
N ILE A 70 2.95 12.33 -13.73
CA ILE A 70 2.66 11.19 -12.86
C ILE A 70 1.80 11.64 -11.69
N ILE A 71 0.80 10.83 -11.36
CA ILE A 71 -0.03 10.97 -10.17
C ILE A 71 0.16 9.72 -9.30
N LEU A 72 0.80 9.88 -8.15
CA LEU A 72 0.94 8.83 -7.15
C LEU A 72 -0.25 8.88 -6.20
N ILE A 73 -1.00 7.78 -6.08
CA ILE A 73 -2.14 7.68 -5.17
C ILE A 73 -1.77 6.76 -4.00
N SER A 74 -1.87 7.27 -2.77
CA SER A 74 -1.52 6.54 -1.54
C SER A 74 -2.49 6.81 -0.39
N CYS A 75 -3.74 7.13 -0.70
CA CYS A 75 -4.79 7.22 0.31
C CYS A 75 -5.18 5.82 0.82
N LYS A 76 -5.99 5.76 1.88
CA LYS A 76 -6.65 4.52 2.28
C LYS A 76 -7.74 4.18 1.24
N THR A 77 -7.98 2.88 1.03
CA THR A 77 -8.92 2.41 -0.01
C THR A 77 -10.35 2.91 0.18
N TYR A 78 -10.77 3.10 1.43
CA TYR A 78 -12.09 3.66 1.77
C TYR A 78 -12.22 5.18 1.50
N ASP A 79 -11.11 5.88 1.24
CA ASP A 79 -11.07 7.29 0.82
C ASP A 79 -10.95 7.45 -0.71
N LEU A 80 -10.86 6.35 -1.47
CA LEU A 80 -10.52 6.39 -2.91
C LEU A 80 -11.57 7.14 -3.74
N ASP A 81 -12.85 6.97 -3.45
CA ASP A 81 -13.91 7.64 -4.20
C ASP A 81 -13.80 9.17 -4.09
N GLN A 82 -13.53 9.67 -2.88
CA GLN A 82 -13.27 11.09 -2.68
C GLN A 82 -11.94 11.52 -3.33
N ALA A 83 -10.90 10.68 -3.26
CA ALA A 83 -9.61 10.96 -3.89
C ALA A 83 -9.72 11.11 -5.41
N ILE A 84 -10.56 10.31 -6.06
CA ILE A 84 -10.84 10.42 -7.50
C ILE A 84 -11.52 11.76 -7.82
N LEU A 85 -12.51 12.17 -7.02
CA LEU A 85 -13.15 13.48 -7.16
C LEU A 85 -12.18 14.63 -6.95
N ASP A 86 -11.31 14.53 -5.95
CA ASP A 86 -10.27 15.54 -5.66
C ASP A 86 -9.25 15.68 -6.81
N LEU A 87 -9.08 14.64 -7.65
CA LEU A 87 -8.18 14.62 -8.80
C LEU A 87 -8.81 15.11 -10.12
N GLU A 88 -10.07 15.50 -10.13
CA GLU A 88 -10.79 15.83 -11.37
C GLU A 88 -10.05 16.85 -12.23
N LEU A 89 -9.56 17.94 -11.64
CA LEU A 89 -8.82 19.00 -12.34
C LEU A 89 -7.38 18.61 -12.70
N ALA A 90 -6.86 17.51 -12.17
CA ALA A 90 -5.53 16.99 -12.51
C ALA A 90 -5.57 15.98 -13.68
N LYS A 91 -6.78 15.54 -14.11
CA LYS A 91 -6.93 14.61 -15.24
C LYS A 91 -6.33 15.22 -16.51
N GLY A 92 -5.31 14.56 -17.07
CA GLY A 92 -4.56 15.04 -18.22
C GLY A 92 -3.85 13.91 -18.96
N LYS A 93 -2.65 14.18 -19.48
CA LYS A 93 -1.85 13.19 -20.22
C LYS A 93 -1.07 12.22 -19.32
N GLY A 94 -0.89 12.56 -18.05
CA GLY A 94 -0.10 11.79 -17.11
C GLY A 94 -0.67 10.41 -16.78
N VAL A 95 0.17 9.59 -16.18
CA VAL A 95 -0.18 8.26 -15.69
C VAL A 95 -0.49 8.28 -14.21
N VAL A 96 -1.29 7.32 -13.77
CA VAL A 96 -1.64 7.11 -12.35
C VAL A 96 -0.95 5.86 -11.86
N ILE A 97 -0.22 5.97 -10.75
CA ILE A 97 0.43 4.83 -10.07
C ILE A 97 -0.15 4.74 -8.66
N PRO A 98 -1.09 3.81 -8.41
CA PRO A 98 -1.63 3.59 -7.08
C PRO A 98 -0.71 2.72 -6.23
N PHE A 99 -0.46 3.14 -4.99
CA PHE A 99 0.22 2.36 -3.94
C PHE A 99 -0.75 1.99 -2.83
N LEU A 100 -1.91 1.45 -3.21
CA LEU A 100 -2.95 1.00 -2.30
C LEU A 100 -2.84 -0.50 -2.03
N ASN A 101 -3.43 -0.95 -0.92
CA ASN A 101 -3.54 -2.37 -0.63
C ASN A 101 -4.67 -2.99 -1.44
N GLY A 102 -4.57 -4.30 -1.76
CA GLY A 102 -5.54 -5.04 -2.56
C GLY A 102 -5.48 -4.70 -4.05
N LEU A 103 -6.54 -5.02 -4.80
CA LEU A 103 -6.58 -4.88 -6.27
C LEU A 103 -7.84 -4.20 -6.81
N THR A 104 -8.90 -4.02 -6.00
CA THR A 104 -10.19 -3.54 -6.53
C THR A 104 -10.16 -2.08 -6.95
N HIS A 105 -9.27 -1.30 -6.32
CA HIS A 105 -9.01 0.09 -6.69
C HIS A 105 -8.62 0.26 -8.18
N LEU A 106 -7.96 -0.76 -8.76
CA LEU A 106 -7.53 -0.71 -10.16
C LEU A 106 -8.69 -0.58 -11.13
N LYS A 107 -9.79 -1.34 -10.92
CA LYS A 107 -10.99 -1.23 -11.77
C LYS A 107 -11.64 0.14 -11.70
N LYS A 108 -11.69 0.75 -10.50
CA LYS A 108 -12.23 2.10 -10.33
C LYS A 108 -11.36 3.13 -11.05
N LEU A 109 -10.04 3.05 -10.89
CA LEU A 109 -9.09 3.95 -11.54
C LEU A 109 -9.09 3.76 -13.08
N ASP A 110 -9.20 2.52 -13.57
CA ASP A 110 -9.31 2.25 -15.01
C ASP A 110 -10.53 2.92 -15.63
N LYS A 111 -11.67 2.92 -14.93
CA LYS A 111 -12.89 3.59 -15.37
C LYS A 111 -12.71 5.11 -15.46
N GLU A 112 -12.01 5.70 -14.50
CA GLU A 112 -11.89 7.17 -14.36
C GLU A 112 -10.74 7.76 -15.19
N PHE A 113 -9.62 7.07 -15.30
CA PHE A 113 -8.42 7.58 -15.98
C PHE A 113 -8.10 6.87 -17.30
N GLY A 114 -8.75 5.73 -17.56
CA GLY A 114 -8.46 4.84 -18.68
C GLY A 114 -7.35 3.83 -18.36
N SER A 115 -7.59 2.55 -18.69
CA SER A 115 -6.70 1.43 -18.33
C SER A 115 -5.26 1.55 -18.84
N LYS A 116 -5.04 2.28 -19.94
CA LYS A 116 -3.70 2.56 -20.50
C LYS A 116 -2.90 3.56 -19.68
N LYS A 117 -3.54 4.34 -18.79
CA LYS A 117 -2.90 5.33 -17.93
C LYS A 117 -2.74 4.84 -16.49
N VAL A 118 -3.42 3.78 -16.09
CA VAL A 118 -3.33 3.24 -14.74
C VAL A 118 -2.28 2.14 -14.69
N MET A 119 -1.17 2.44 -14.06
CA MET A 119 -0.06 1.52 -13.83
C MET A 119 -0.31 0.68 -12.58
N GLY A 120 0.48 -0.34 -12.35
CA GLY A 120 0.54 -1.04 -11.08
C GLY A 120 1.61 -0.43 -10.17
N GLY A 121 1.36 -0.44 -8.86
CA GLY A 121 2.31 0.04 -7.87
C GLY A 121 2.25 -0.75 -6.56
N VAL A 122 3.40 -1.11 -6.03
CA VAL A 122 3.56 -1.84 -4.77
C VAL A 122 4.54 -1.08 -3.88
N ALA A 123 4.11 -0.73 -2.67
CA ALA A 123 4.97 -0.15 -1.65
C ALA A 123 5.27 -1.18 -0.55
N HIS A 124 6.54 -1.48 -0.34
CA HIS A 124 7.02 -2.28 0.80
C HIS A 124 7.63 -1.34 1.82
N ILE A 125 6.84 -0.97 2.82
CA ILE A 125 7.22 -0.07 3.90
C ILE A 125 6.37 -0.36 5.14
N SER A 126 6.96 -0.16 6.31
CA SER A 126 6.24 -0.12 7.58
C SER A 126 6.32 1.29 8.15
N SER A 127 5.30 2.09 7.91
CA SER A 127 5.24 3.49 8.33
C SER A 127 3.84 3.88 8.79
N THR A 128 3.78 4.91 9.63
CA THR A 128 2.53 5.54 10.09
C THR A 128 2.70 7.04 10.19
N ILE A 129 1.60 7.73 10.41
CA ILE A 129 1.62 9.14 10.80
C ILE A 129 1.23 9.23 12.26
N ASN A 130 1.98 9.97 13.07
CA ASN A 130 1.68 10.20 14.48
C ASN A 130 0.73 11.38 14.67
N ASN A 131 0.29 11.62 15.91
CA ASN A 131 -0.65 12.68 16.27
C ASN A 131 -0.12 14.10 15.98
N GLN A 132 1.21 14.27 15.87
CA GLN A 132 1.86 15.54 15.53
C GLN A 132 1.98 15.74 14.02
N GLY A 133 1.55 14.74 13.23
CA GLY A 133 1.64 14.77 11.77
C GLY A 133 3.00 14.38 11.20
N THR A 134 3.93 13.88 12.03
CA THR A 134 5.21 13.33 11.63
C THR A 134 5.05 11.91 11.11
N ILE A 135 5.73 11.57 10.04
CA ILE A 135 5.79 10.23 9.48
C ILE A 135 6.87 9.44 10.21
N GLU A 136 6.51 8.30 10.75
CA GLU A 136 7.42 7.38 11.43
C GLU A 136 7.58 6.11 10.59
N HIS A 137 8.80 5.80 10.22
CA HIS A 137 9.20 4.62 9.49
C HIS A 137 9.94 3.66 10.42
N PHE A 138 9.44 2.41 10.54
CA PHE A 138 9.85 1.47 11.61
C PHE A 138 10.69 0.29 11.13
N SER A 139 10.93 0.17 9.83
CA SER A 139 11.55 -1.03 9.26
C SER A 139 12.65 -0.71 8.28
N GLU A 140 13.43 -1.72 7.92
CA GLU A 140 14.38 -1.62 6.82
C GLU A 140 13.68 -1.69 5.44
N PHE A 141 12.41 -2.12 5.40
CA PHE A 141 11.63 -2.15 4.16
C PHE A 141 11.30 -0.73 3.70
N LYS A 142 11.76 -0.39 2.50
CA LYS A 142 11.71 0.96 1.91
C LYS A 142 11.69 0.89 0.39
N LYS A 143 10.89 0.00 -0.18
CA LYS A 143 10.95 -0.29 -1.61
C LYS A 143 9.65 0.09 -2.32
N LEU A 144 9.78 0.78 -3.46
CA LEU A 144 8.74 0.91 -4.47
C LEU A 144 8.97 -0.06 -5.61
N THR A 145 7.90 -0.74 -6.03
CA THR A 145 7.87 -1.50 -7.28
C THR A 145 6.70 -0.97 -8.09
N PHE A 146 6.91 -0.68 -9.35
CA PHE A 146 5.85 -0.26 -10.27
C PHE A 146 6.09 -0.79 -11.67
N GLY A 147 5.04 -0.77 -12.49
CA GLY A 147 5.16 -1.31 -13.84
C GLY A 147 3.88 -1.16 -14.66
N ASN A 148 3.99 -1.50 -15.94
CA ASN A 148 2.86 -1.52 -16.86
C ASN A 148 1.96 -2.72 -16.56
N ARG A 149 0.66 -2.48 -16.35
CA ARG A 149 -0.35 -3.53 -16.21
C ARG A 149 -0.82 -4.11 -17.54
N ALA A 150 -0.77 -3.30 -18.58
CA ALA A 150 -1.07 -3.69 -19.94
C ALA A 150 0.22 -4.00 -20.72
N LYS A 151 0.11 -4.76 -21.81
CA LYS A 151 1.24 -5.06 -22.70
C LYS A 151 1.84 -3.83 -23.40
N THR A 152 1.16 -2.69 -23.38
CA THR A 152 1.66 -1.42 -23.93
C THR A 152 2.64 -0.80 -22.95
N GLN A 153 3.92 -0.70 -23.34
CA GLN A 153 4.94 -0.01 -22.56
C GLN A 153 4.65 1.49 -22.50
N ASN A 154 4.57 2.04 -21.30
CA ASN A 154 4.49 3.49 -21.10
C ASN A 154 5.89 4.02 -20.84
N GLN A 155 6.40 4.81 -21.77
CA GLN A 155 7.77 5.33 -21.74
C GLN A 155 8.07 6.24 -20.54
N ILE A 156 7.05 6.77 -19.85
CA ILE A 156 7.24 7.63 -18.67
C ILE A 156 7.83 6.90 -17.46
N LEU A 157 7.70 5.57 -17.40
CA LEU A 157 8.13 4.78 -16.24
C LEU A 157 9.65 4.71 -16.11
N GLU A 158 10.40 4.70 -17.22
CA GLU A 158 11.87 4.74 -17.18
C GLU A 158 12.43 6.07 -16.63
N PRO A 159 11.98 7.26 -17.09
CA PRO A 159 12.31 8.52 -16.45
C PRO A 159 11.93 8.57 -14.95
N PHE A 160 10.79 8.00 -14.58
CA PHE A 160 10.39 7.94 -13.17
C PHE A 160 11.30 7.01 -12.35
N LEU A 161 11.71 5.87 -12.91
CA LEU A 161 12.70 5.00 -12.30
C LEU A 161 14.02 5.75 -12.04
N ALA A 162 14.45 6.55 -13.01
CA ALA A 162 15.68 7.35 -12.88
C ALA A 162 15.57 8.38 -11.74
N GLU A 163 14.41 9.05 -11.56
CA GLU A 163 14.18 9.93 -10.42
C GLU A 163 14.20 9.15 -9.09
N CYS A 164 13.54 8.01 -9.01
CA CYS A 164 13.52 7.18 -7.81
C CYS A 164 14.93 6.68 -7.42
N LYS A 165 15.78 6.34 -8.39
CA LYS A 165 17.17 5.88 -8.14
C LYS A 165 18.07 6.95 -7.50
N LYS A 166 17.69 8.23 -7.52
CA LYS A 166 18.42 9.29 -6.83
C LYS A 166 18.14 9.35 -5.32
N THR A 167 17.15 8.60 -4.86
CA THR A 167 16.67 8.61 -3.46
C THR A 167 17.35 7.53 -2.61
N LYS A 168 17.07 7.55 -1.30
CA LYS A 168 17.57 6.57 -0.31
C LYS A 168 16.74 5.29 -0.23
N PHE A 169 15.60 5.21 -0.92
CA PHE A 169 14.79 4.00 -0.95
C PHE A 169 15.08 3.13 -2.16
N ASP A 170 14.75 1.86 -2.07
CA ASP A 170 14.93 0.91 -3.14
C ASP A 170 13.80 1.00 -4.16
N VAL A 171 14.10 0.78 -5.43
CA VAL A 171 13.10 0.86 -6.50
C VAL A 171 13.30 -0.24 -7.54
N THR A 172 12.19 -0.77 -8.05
CA THR A 172 12.19 -1.74 -9.16
C THR A 172 11.11 -1.36 -10.17
N LEU A 173 11.48 -1.31 -11.44
CA LEU A 173 10.53 -1.35 -12.55
C LEU A 173 10.23 -2.83 -12.83
N SER A 174 8.99 -3.23 -12.61
CA SER A 174 8.55 -4.63 -12.69
C SER A 174 8.33 -5.07 -14.13
N GLU A 175 8.75 -6.27 -14.46
CA GLU A 175 8.44 -6.94 -15.72
C GLU A 175 7.01 -7.53 -15.73
N ASP A 176 6.50 -7.96 -14.54
CA ASP A 176 5.13 -8.40 -14.33
C ASP A 176 4.55 -7.82 -13.04
N ILE A 177 4.11 -6.58 -13.12
CA ILE A 177 3.52 -5.89 -11.97
C ILE A 177 2.22 -6.53 -11.49
N ASN A 178 1.48 -7.23 -12.34
CA ASN A 178 0.27 -7.91 -11.93
C ASN A 178 0.60 -9.06 -10.97
N LEU A 179 1.64 -9.82 -11.25
CA LEU A 179 2.14 -10.87 -10.35
C LEU A 179 2.64 -10.27 -9.02
N ASP A 180 3.39 -9.16 -9.06
CA ASP A 180 3.89 -8.49 -7.84
C ASP A 180 2.75 -7.95 -6.96
N LEU A 181 1.70 -7.41 -7.58
CA LEU A 181 0.49 -6.97 -6.88
C LEU A 181 -0.21 -8.15 -6.17
N TRP A 182 -0.34 -9.30 -6.81
CA TRP A 182 -0.88 -10.50 -6.20
C TRP A 182 0.01 -11.03 -5.07
N LYS A 183 1.32 -11.12 -5.27
CA LYS A 183 2.28 -11.51 -4.22
C LYS A 183 2.14 -10.62 -2.99
N LYS A 184 2.05 -9.30 -3.20
CA LYS A 184 1.85 -8.34 -2.10
C LYS A 184 0.51 -8.53 -1.41
N TRP A 185 -0.57 -8.71 -2.16
CA TRP A 185 -1.91 -8.91 -1.57
C TRP A 185 -1.96 -10.14 -0.69
N ILE A 186 -1.46 -11.29 -1.17
CA ILE A 186 -1.41 -12.51 -0.38
C ILE A 186 -0.53 -12.37 0.87
N PHE A 187 0.64 -11.74 0.73
CA PHE A 187 1.51 -11.45 1.86
C PHE A 187 0.81 -10.61 2.94
N ILE A 188 0.20 -9.48 2.56
CA ILE A 188 -0.48 -8.62 3.55
C ILE A 188 -1.72 -9.28 4.13
N SER A 189 -2.43 -10.13 3.38
CA SER A 189 -3.58 -10.88 3.90
C SER A 189 -3.15 -11.86 4.98
N ALA A 190 -2.05 -12.57 4.80
CA ALA A 190 -1.52 -13.48 5.82
C ALA A 190 -1.04 -12.73 7.06
N VAL A 191 -0.25 -11.67 6.89
CA VAL A 191 0.28 -10.88 8.02
C VAL A 191 -0.85 -10.16 8.76
N ALA A 192 -1.77 -9.50 8.02
CA ALA A 192 -2.89 -8.81 8.64
C ALA A 192 -3.85 -9.79 9.31
N GLY A 193 -4.17 -10.92 8.66
CA GLY A 193 -5.04 -11.95 9.22
C GLY A 193 -4.51 -12.49 10.54
N ALA A 194 -3.26 -12.96 10.56
CA ALA A 194 -2.67 -13.50 11.77
C ALA A 194 -2.60 -12.44 12.90
N THR A 195 -2.07 -11.25 12.60
CA THR A 195 -1.86 -10.23 13.65
C THR A 195 -3.16 -9.64 14.19
N THR A 196 -4.22 -9.48 13.36
CA THR A 196 -5.53 -8.99 13.84
C THR A 196 -6.35 -10.07 14.54
N LEU A 197 -6.21 -11.34 14.11
CA LEU A 197 -6.90 -12.45 14.77
C LEU A 197 -6.44 -12.62 16.21
N PHE A 198 -5.12 -12.57 16.43
CA PHE A 198 -4.50 -12.80 17.75
C PHE A 198 -4.19 -11.52 18.53
N GLY A 199 -4.27 -10.34 17.91
CA GLY A 199 -4.02 -9.05 18.56
C GLY A 199 -2.56 -8.78 18.92
N CYS A 200 -1.58 -9.46 18.30
CA CYS A 200 -0.17 -9.39 18.66
C CYS A 200 0.76 -9.49 17.43
N SER A 201 2.08 -9.49 17.64
CA SER A 201 3.06 -9.63 16.55
C SER A 201 3.18 -11.10 16.06
N LEU A 202 3.71 -11.28 14.84
CA LEU A 202 3.95 -12.62 14.31
C LEU A 202 4.87 -13.46 15.21
N GLY A 203 5.92 -12.85 15.79
CA GLY A 203 6.83 -13.55 16.68
C GLY A 203 6.17 -14.02 17.97
N GLU A 204 5.20 -13.27 18.50
CA GLU A 204 4.39 -13.69 19.65
C GLU A 204 3.51 -14.89 19.32
N ILE A 205 2.90 -14.90 18.13
CA ILE A 205 2.07 -16.03 17.66
C ILE A 205 2.92 -17.31 17.51
N VAL A 206 4.11 -17.18 16.89
CA VAL A 206 5.01 -18.33 16.61
C VAL A 206 5.55 -18.99 17.88
N LYS A 207 5.57 -18.31 19.02
CA LYS A 207 5.98 -18.89 20.33
C LYS A 207 5.05 -20.01 20.81
N HIS A 208 3.81 -20.02 20.33
CA HIS A 208 2.79 -21.00 20.76
C HIS A 208 2.69 -22.17 19.80
N ASN A 209 2.34 -23.33 20.34
CA ASN A 209 2.00 -24.51 19.53
C ASN A 209 0.94 -24.13 18.50
N PHE A 210 1.08 -24.65 17.26
CA PHE A 210 0.24 -24.34 16.12
C PHE A 210 0.34 -22.91 15.54
N GLY A 211 0.96 -21.94 16.24
CA GLY A 211 1.06 -20.55 15.75
C GLY A 211 1.72 -20.46 14.38
N LYS A 212 2.88 -21.13 14.21
CA LYS A 212 3.55 -21.23 12.91
C LYS A 212 2.65 -21.86 11.85
N LYS A 213 1.92 -22.94 12.20
CA LYS A 213 1.02 -23.63 11.27
C LYS A 213 -0.08 -22.72 10.78
N ILE A 214 -0.77 -22.01 11.67
CA ILE A 214 -1.85 -21.07 11.31
C ILE A 214 -1.37 -19.98 10.34
N ILE A 215 -0.21 -19.39 10.57
CA ILE A 215 0.36 -18.38 9.66
C ILE A 215 0.64 -18.98 8.28
N CYS A 216 1.24 -20.19 8.24
CA CYS A 216 1.50 -20.88 6.97
C CYS A 216 0.20 -21.25 6.23
N ASP A 217 -0.79 -21.76 6.94
CA ASP A 217 -2.08 -22.15 6.36
C ASP A 217 -2.80 -20.94 5.78
N LEU A 218 -2.83 -19.81 6.50
CA LEU A 218 -3.42 -18.57 6.05
C LEU A 218 -2.74 -18.04 4.76
N TYR A 219 -1.41 -18.07 4.70
CA TYR A 219 -0.67 -17.73 3.49
C TYR A 219 -0.99 -18.68 2.33
N ASN A 220 -1.11 -19.99 2.61
CA ASN A 220 -1.41 -21.01 1.60
C ASN A 220 -2.85 -20.92 1.08
N GLU A 221 -3.85 -20.56 1.92
CA GLU A 221 -5.20 -20.24 1.44
C GLU A 221 -5.15 -19.13 0.40
N GLY A 222 -4.48 -18.00 0.72
CA GLY A 222 -4.33 -16.90 -0.21
C GLY A 222 -3.58 -17.27 -1.48
N ARG A 223 -2.47 -18.04 -1.38
CA ARG A 223 -1.70 -18.52 -2.53
C ARG A 223 -2.53 -19.43 -3.43
N SER A 224 -3.38 -20.26 -2.85
CA SER A 224 -4.29 -21.13 -3.61
C SER A 224 -5.30 -20.31 -4.40
N ILE A 225 -5.86 -19.26 -3.79
CA ILE A 225 -6.76 -18.33 -4.48
C ILE A 225 -6.04 -17.64 -5.64
N ALA A 226 -4.81 -17.13 -5.41
CA ALA A 226 -4.02 -16.51 -6.47
C ALA A 226 -3.77 -17.45 -7.64
N LYS A 227 -3.44 -18.74 -7.36
CA LYS A 227 -3.24 -19.78 -8.38
C LYS A 227 -4.52 -20.03 -9.20
N LEU A 228 -5.68 -20.10 -8.55
CA LEU A 228 -6.98 -20.24 -9.23
C LEU A 228 -7.31 -19.04 -10.12
N CYS A 229 -6.82 -17.85 -9.77
CA CYS A 229 -6.92 -16.64 -10.56
C CYS A 229 -5.82 -16.50 -11.64
N GLY A 230 -4.98 -17.53 -11.85
CA GLY A 230 -3.95 -17.56 -12.89
C GLY A 230 -2.57 -17.05 -12.46
N PHE A 231 -2.34 -16.75 -11.16
CA PHE A 231 -1.07 -16.24 -10.64
C PHE A 231 -0.33 -17.30 -9.83
N LYS A 232 0.75 -17.82 -10.39
CA LYS A 232 1.60 -18.83 -9.75
C LYS A 232 2.85 -18.18 -9.16
N PHE A 233 3.17 -18.51 -7.91
CA PHE A 233 4.37 -18.03 -7.22
C PHE A 233 5.44 -19.11 -7.26
N GLU A 234 6.69 -18.70 -7.41
CA GLU A 234 7.84 -19.60 -7.40
C GLU A 234 8.07 -20.21 -6.00
N ASP A 235 8.36 -21.51 -5.91
CA ASP A 235 8.47 -22.20 -4.62
C ASP A 235 9.61 -21.66 -3.75
N SER A 236 10.70 -21.15 -4.35
CA SER A 236 11.80 -20.50 -3.64
C SER A 236 11.36 -19.19 -2.96
N GLU A 237 10.54 -18.40 -3.66
CA GLU A 237 9.95 -17.16 -3.09
C GLU A 237 8.96 -17.47 -1.97
N VAL A 238 8.10 -18.47 -2.17
CA VAL A 238 7.16 -18.95 -1.14
C VAL A 238 7.90 -19.36 0.13
N LYS A 239 8.97 -20.16 -0.02
CA LYS A 239 9.81 -20.58 1.13
C LYS A 239 10.41 -19.38 1.84
N THR A 240 10.91 -18.40 1.11
CA THR A 240 11.48 -17.17 1.67
C THR A 240 10.43 -16.38 2.44
N VAL A 241 9.24 -16.18 1.88
CA VAL A 241 8.14 -15.49 2.55
C VAL A 241 7.73 -16.21 3.84
N LEU A 242 7.51 -17.54 3.77
CA LEU A 242 7.10 -18.32 4.92
C LEU A 242 8.15 -18.26 6.04
N ASN A 243 9.45 -18.35 5.73
CA ASN A 243 10.52 -18.21 6.70
C ASN A 243 10.47 -16.83 7.38
N ASN A 244 10.23 -15.76 6.63
CA ASN A 244 10.20 -14.40 7.16
C ASN A 244 8.98 -14.16 8.08
N ILE A 245 7.78 -14.59 7.64
CA ILE A 245 6.55 -14.36 8.43
C ILE A 245 6.41 -15.31 9.62
N THR A 246 7.20 -16.37 9.67
CA THR A 246 7.24 -17.31 10.81
C THR A 246 8.56 -17.25 11.59
N ALA A 247 9.35 -16.20 11.42
CA ALA A 247 10.60 -16.03 12.15
C ALA A 247 10.36 -15.85 13.66
N PRO A 248 11.05 -16.59 14.52
CA PRO A 248 10.95 -16.42 15.96
C PRO A 248 11.33 -15.00 16.38
N GLY A 249 10.57 -14.41 17.32
CA GLY A 249 10.83 -13.07 17.85
C GLY A 249 10.54 -11.92 16.87
N SER A 250 9.93 -12.20 15.71
CA SER A 250 9.58 -11.18 14.71
C SER A 250 8.66 -10.10 15.32
N PRO A 251 9.02 -8.80 15.27
CA PRO A 251 8.20 -7.72 15.78
C PRO A 251 7.09 -7.31 14.79
N ILE A 252 6.95 -8.00 13.66
CA ILE A 252 6.05 -7.62 12.58
C ILE A 252 4.61 -7.64 13.06
N LYS A 253 3.96 -6.47 12.94
CA LYS A 253 2.51 -6.27 13.03
C LYS A 253 2.02 -5.61 11.75
N ALA A 254 0.90 -6.06 11.21
CA ALA A 254 0.28 -5.41 10.06
C ALA A 254 -0.16 -3.97 10.39
N SER A 255 -0.26 -3.11 9.35
CA SER A 255 -0.85 -1.78 9.51
C SER A 255 -2.29 -1.87 10.04
N MET A 256 -3.06 -2.86 9.59
CA MET A 256 -4.42 -3.11 10.07
C MET A 256 -4.47 -3.41 11.56
N GLN A 257 -3.52 -4.16 12.13
CA GLN A 257 -3.45 -4.39 13.58
C GLN A 257 -3.15 -3.08 14.33
N ARG A 258 -2.28 -2.23 13.79
CA ARG A 258 -2.04 -0.90 14.36
C ARG A 258 -3.26 0.02 14.27
N ASP A 259 -4.05 -0.10 13.20
CA ASP A 259 -5.33 0.62 13.07
C ASP A 259 -6.33 0.14 14.15
N VAL A 260 -6.39 -1.18 14.42
CA VAL A 260 -7.21 -1.76 15.50
C VAL A 260 -6.77 -1.23 16.88
N GLU A 261 -5.46 -1.22 17.17
CA GLU A 261 -4.92 -0.69 18.43
C GLU A 261 -5.26 0.80 18.63
N LYS A 262 -5.31 1.57 17.54
CA LYS A 262 -5.73 2.99 17.54
C LYS A 262 -7.24 3.20 17.51
N LYS A 263 -8.03 2.13 17.54
CA LYS A 263 -9.49 2.18 17.37
C LYS A 263 -9.91 2.93 16.12
N SER A 264 -9.22 2.69 15.01
CA SER A 264 -9.42 3.35 13.71
C SER A 264 -10.09 2.40 12.73
N ARG A 265 -10.70 2.99 11.69
CA ARG A 265 -11.24 2.24 10.55
C ARG A 265 -10.14 1.44 9.85
N THR A 266 -10.49 0.24 9.35
CA THR A 266 -9.55 -0.70 8.74
C THR A 266 -9.84 -0.94 7.25
N GLU A 267 -8.89 -1.53 6.53
CA GLU A 267 -9.03 -1.90 5.10
C GLU A 267 -9.41 -3.38 4.94
N HIS A 268 -10.17 -3.95 5.88
CA HIS A 268 -10.46 -5.40 5.90
C HIS A 268 -11.26 -5.87 4.69
N GLU A 269 -12.18 -5.05 4.16
CA GLU A 269 -12.91 -5.38 2.93
C GLU A 269 -11.95 -5.55 1.76
N GLU A 270 -10.99 -4.63 1.60
CA GLU A 270 -10.03 -4.68 0.51
C GLU A 270 -9.04 -5.84 0.64
N ILE A 271 -8.58 -6.11 1.88
CA ILE A 271 -7.53 -7.10 2.12
C ILE A 271 -8.13 -8.51 2.19
N PHE A 272 -9.27 -8.71 2.85
CA PHE A 272 -9.89 -10.03 3.06
C PHE A 272 -11.15 -10.22 2.22
N GLY A 273 -12.11 -9.28 2.30
CA GLY A 273 -13.43 -9.44 1.69
C GLY A 273 -13.36 -9.75 0.20
N HIS A 274 -12.59 -8.95 -0.54
CA HIS A 274 -12.42 -9.17 -1.97
C HIS A 274 -11.60 -10.43 -2.32
N LEU A 275 -10.68 -10.85 -1.45
CA LEU A 275 -9.94 -12.10 -1.64
C LEU A 275 -10.84 -13.32 -1.43
N ILE A 276 -11.72 -13.27 -0.42
CA ILE A 276 -12.76 -14.29 -0.17
C ILE A 276 -13.74 -14.34 -1.35
N ALA A 277 -14.17 -13.21 -1.90
CA ALA A 277 -14.99 -13.19 -3.09
C ALA A 277 -14.33 -13.93 -4.27
N LYS A 278 -12.99 -13.76 -4.45
CA LYS A 278 -12.24 -14.53 -5.44
C LYS A 278 -12.19 -16.03 -5.15
N ALA A 279 -12.13 -16.43 -3.89
CA ALA A 279 -12.25 -17.83 -3.49
C ALA A 279 -13.62 -18.41 -3.85
N GLN A 280 -14.69 -17.69 -3.54
CA GLN A 280 -16.08 -18.08 -3.85
C GLN A 280 -16.34 -18.19 -5.36
N GLU A 281 -15.84 -17.25 -6.17
CA GLU A 281 -15.91 -17.31 -7.64
C GLU A 281 -15.28 -18.61 -8.21
N ASN A 282 -14.34 -19.22 -7.48
CA ASN A 282 -13.61 -20.42 -7.86
C ASN A 282 -14.01 -21.68 -7.04
N ASN A 283 -15.10 -21.64 -6.27
CA ASN A 283 -15.56 -22.72 -5.39
C ASN A 283 -14.46 -23.25 -4.44
N PHE A 284 -13.67 -22.34 -3.87
CA PHE A 284 -12.57 -22.65 -2.96
C PHE A 284 -12.87 -22.20 -1.54
N ASP A 285 -12.75 -23.14 -0.57
CA ASP A 285 -12.93 -22.83 0.84
C ASP A 285 -11.65 -22.26 1.45
N CYS A 286 -11.80 -21.13 2.16
CA CYS A 286 -10.72 -20.45 2.87
C CYS A 286 -11.13 -20.10 4.31
N PRO A 287 -11.27 -21.12 5.19
CA PRO A 287 -11.88 -20.96 6.51
C PRO A 287 -11.10 -20.04 7.44
N ILE A 288 -9.76 -20.04 7.38
CA ILE A 288 -8.94 -19.18 8.27
C ILE A 288 -9.07 -17.73 7.82
N LEU A 289 -8.97 -17.45 6.52
CA LEU A 289 -9.16 -16.12 5.97
C LEU A 289 -10.56 -15.58 6.27
N THR A 290 -11.59 -16.44 6.18
CA THR A 290 -12.98 -16.11 6.54
C THR A 290 -13.11 -15.75 8.01
N ALA A 291 -12.47 -16.49 8.92
CA ALA A 291 -12.45 -16.17 10.34
C ALA A 291 -11.78 -14.83 10.62
N CYS A 292 -10.67 -14.52 9.94
CA CYS A 292 -9.99 -13.21 10.04
C CYS A 292 -10.91 -12.06 9.56
N TYR A 293 -11.59 -12.25 8.45
CA TYR A 293 -12.55 -11.28 7.93
C TYR A 293 -13.71 -11.03 8.90
N LEU A 294 -14.34 -12.09 9.40
CA LEU A 294 -15.44 -12.00 10.36
C LEU A 294 -15.00 -11.28 11.63
N ARG A 295 -13.80 -11.58 12.15
CA ARG A 295 -13.21 -10.85 13.29
C ARG A 295 -13.17 -9.35 13.05
N MET A 296 -12.79 -8.93 11.84
CA MET A 296 -12.71 -7.51 11.49
C MET A 296 -14.07 -6.86 11.25
N LYS A 297 -15.04 -7.60 10.71
CA LYS A 297 -16.44 -7.13 10.61
C LYS A 297 -17.01 -6.82 12.00
N VAL A 298 -16.86 -7.76 12.94
CA VAL A 298 -17.31 -7.57 14.34
C VAL A 298 -16.57 -6.40 15.03
N TYR A 299 -15.29 -6.21 14.71
CA TYR A 299 -14.52 -5.06 15.21
C TYR A 299 -15.15 -3.73 14.75
N GLU A 300 -15.39 -3.58 13.43
CA GLU A 300 -15.90 -2.32 12.88
C GLU A 300 -17.33 -2.00 13.28
N GLU A 301 -18.18 -2.99 13.54
CA GLU A 301 -19.55 -2.77 14.04
C GLU A 301 -19.59 -2.06 15.39
N LYS A 302 -18.53 -2.19 16.20
CA LYS A 302 -18.43 -1.51 17.50
C LYS A 302 -18.15 0.00 17.38
N PHE A 303 -17.88 0.51 16.19
CA PHE A 303 -17.57 1.91 15.92
C PHE A 303 -18.59 2.59 14.99
N LYS A 304 -19.66 1.89 14.64
CA LYS A 304 -20.84 2.43 13.99
C LYS A 304 -21.82 2.94 15.03
#